data_3d66cf9100823f6465e41cdd2f086709
#
_entry.id   3d66cf9100823f6465e41cdd2f086709
#
_cell.length_a   1.000
_cell.length_b   1.000
_cell.length_c   1.000
_cell.angle_alpha   90.00
_cell.angle_beta   90.00
_cell.angle_gamma   90.00
#
_symmetry.space_group_name_H-M   'P 1'
#
loop_
_entity.id
_entity.type
_entity.pdbx_description
1 polymer ?
#
loop_
_entity_poly.entity_id
_entity_poly.type
_entity_poly.pdbx_seq_one_letter_code
_entity_poly.pdbx_strand_id
1 'polypeptide(L)'
;ESQFLVDSLKQLKLSKNVQEKNMNEAMRHLSRSLRYFYAGDFREALKEVDLSLELKPDLALAYARRGSIYYKLGDVQRATINWNLALRLDPEYDDVMNILKALHENRLKEANLFEE
;
A
#
# COMPACT_ATOMS: atom_id res chain seq x y z
N GLU A 1 -39.04 -14.60 -15.04
CA GLU A 1 -38.45 -13.25 -14.92
C GLU A 1 -38.05 -12.92 -13.50
N SER A 2 -38.97 -13.11 -12.53
CA SER A 2 -38.66 -12.82 -11.13
C SER A 2 -37.52 -13.71 -10.60
N GLN A 3 -37.43 -14.96 -11.07
CA GLN A 3 -36.36 -15.88 -10.66
C GLN A 3 -34.99 -15.42 -11.17
N PHE A 4 -34.94 -14.92 -12.40
CA PHE A 4 -33.70 -14.35 -12.96
C PHE A 4 -33.21 -13.16 -12.13
N LEU A 5 -34.10 -12.24 -11.76
CA LEU A 5 -33.75 -11.09 -10.92
C LEU A 5 -33.29 -11.50 -9.54
N VAL A 6 -33.97 -12.46 -8.92
CA VAL A 6 -33.59 -13.00 -7.61
C VAL A 6 -32.20 -13.62 -7.65
N ASP A 7 -31.91 -14.45 -8.68
CA ASP A 7 -30.59 -15.08 -8.82
C ASP A 7 -29.48 -14.05 -9.07
N SER A 8 -29.77 -13.03 -9.90
CA SER A 8 -28.82 -11.94 -10.15
C SER A 8 -28.50 -11.16 -8.88
N LEU A 9 -29.52 -10.86 -8.07
CA LEU A 9 -29.35 -10.15 -6.80
C LEU A 9 -28.56 -10.99 -5.79
N LYS A 10 -28.80 -12.31 -5.73
CA LYS A 10 -28.03 -13.22 -4.88
C LYS A 10 -26.56 -13.24 -5.28
N GLN A 11 -26.26 -13.28 -6.57
CA GLN A 11 -24.89 -13.27 -7.07
C GLN A 11 -24.16 -11.97 -6.75
N LEU A 12 -24.84 -10.83 -6.91
CA LEU A 12 -24.29 -9.53 -6.54
C LEU A 12 -23.96 -9.44 -5.05
N LYS A 13 -24.87 -9.96 -4.22
CA LYS A 13 -24.67 -10.00 -2.76
C LYS A 13 -23.49 -10.87 -2.37
N LEU A 14 -23.35 -12.05 -2.98
CA LEU A 14 -22.23 -12.97 -2.75
C LEU A 14 -20.90 -12.33 -3.16
N SER A 15 -20.86 -11.67 -4.32
CA SER A 15 -19.68 -10.95 -4.80
C SER A 15 -19.27 -9.84 -3.83
N LYS A 16 -20.24 -9.06 -3.34
CA LYS A 16 -19.99 -8.02 -2.34
C LYS A 16 -19.45 -8.60 -1.04
N ASN A 17 -20.02 -9.72 -0.57
CA ASN A 17 -19.56 -10.39 0.66
C ASN A 17 -18.12 -10.87 0.52
N VAL A 18 -17.74 -11.42 -0.64
CA VAL A 18 -16.36 -11.86 -0.91
C VAL A 18 -15.42 -10.65 -0.90
N GLN A 19 -15.81 -9.53 -1.50
CA GLN A 19 -14.99 -8.31 -1.51
C GLN A 19 -14.79 -7.75 -0.10
N GLU A 20 -15.84 -7.73 0.72
CA GLU A 20 -15.76 -7.29 2.11
C GLU A 20 -14.83 -8.19 2.93
N LYS A 21 -14.95 -9.52 2.75
CA LYS A 21 -14.08 -10.47 3.41
C LYS A 21 -12.63 -10.28 3.02
N ASN A 22 -12.35 -10.09 1.73
CA ASN A 22 -11.00 -9.85 1.24
C ASN A 22 -10.42 -8.55 1.80
N MET A 23 -11.22 -7.49 1.87
CA MET A 23 -10.80 -6.23 2.48
C MET A 23 -10.44 -6.41 3.95
N ASN A 24 -11.29 -7.13 4.70
CA ASN A 24 -11.05 -7.37 6.12
C ASN A 24 -9.77 -8.19 6.35
N GLU A 25 -9.53 -9.21 5.55
CA GLU A 25 -8.31 -10.00 5.63
C GLU A 25 -7.08 -9.19 5.21
N ALA A 26 -7.20 -8.38 4.15
CA ALA A 26 -6.12 -7.49 3.71
C ALA A 26 -5.72 -6.53 4.82
N MET A 27 -6.69 -5.95 5.53
CA MET A 27 -6.42 -5.03 6.64
C MET A 27 -5.78 -5.73 7.83
N ARG A 28 -6.13 -7.00 8.10
CA ARG A 28 -5.47 -7.77 9.15
C ARG A 28 -3.99 -8.01 8.83
N HIS A 29 -3.67 -8.34 7.56
CA HIS A 29 -2.29 -8.48 7.13
C HIS A 29 -1.52 -7.16 7.24
N LEU A 30 -2.17 -6.04 6.89
CA LEU A 30 -1.55 -4.72 7.07
C LEU A 30 -1.27 -4.40 8.53
N SER A 31 -2.17 -4.77 9.43
CA SER A 31 -1.96 -4.58 10.88
C SER A 31 -0.77 -5.39 11.38
N ARG A 32 -0.62 -6.64 10.92
CA ARG A 32 0.55 -7.46 11.24
C ARG A 32 1.83 -6.85 10.66
N SER A 33 1.76 -6.39 9.42
CA SER A 33 2.88 -5.71 8.78
C SER A 33 3.37 -4.53 9.62
N LEU A 34 2.44 -3.73 10.14
CA LEU A 34 2.78 -2.59 10.97
C LEU A 34 3.49 -3.01 12.26
N ARG A 35 3.02 -4.08 12.91
CA ARG A 35 3.68 -4.62 14.12
C ARG A 35 5.09 -5.10 13.81
N TYR A 36 5.29 -5.83 12.72
CA TYR A 36 6.62 -6.26 12.29
C TYR A 36 7.52 -5.06 11.96
N PHE A 37 6.96 -4.06 11.30
CA PHE A 37 7.68 -2.84 10.95
C PHE A 37 8.25 -2.14 12.20
N TYR A 38 7.42 -1.95 13.22
CA TYR A 38 7.86 -1.30 14.46
C TYR A 38 8.77 -2.18 15.31
N ALA A 39 8.73 -3.48 15.10
CA ALA A 39 9.67 -4.42 15.72
C ALA A 39 11.02 -4.50 15.00
N GLY A 40 11.14 -3.85 13.83
CA GLY A 40 12.35 -3.93 13.02
C GLY A 40 12.42 -5.16 12.12
N ASP A 41 11.38 -5.97 12.07
CA ASP A 41 11.31 -7.19 11.25
C ASP A 41 10.79 -6.84 9.86
N PHE A 42 11.60 -6.15 9.07
CA PHE A 42 11.17 -5.58 7.80
C PHE A 42 10.85 -6.63 6.74
N ARG A 43 11.54 -7.76 6.73
CA ARG A 43 11.25 -8.84 5.78
C ARG A 43 9.90 -9.49 6.05
N GLU A 44 9.57 -9.72 7.32
CA GLU A 44 8.26 -10.24 7.70
C GLU A 44 7.15 -9.22 7.44
N ALA A 45 7.43 -7.93 7.68
CA ALA A 45 6.51 -6.87 7.34
C ALA A 45 6.20 -6.86 5.85
N LEU A 46 7.20 -7.05 5.00
CA LEU A 46 7.04 -7.10 3.54
C LEU A 46 6.16 -8.27 3.11
N LYS A 47 6.37 -9.46 3.68
CA LYS A 47 5.54 -10.64 3.39
C LYS A 47 4.07 -10.37 3.68
N GLU A 48 3.77 -9.73 4.81
CA GLU A 48 2.40 -9.41 5.20
C GLU A 48 1.76 -8.40 4.25
N VAL A 49 2.50 -7.38 3.82
CA VAL A 49 1.99 -6.42 2.83
C VAL A 49 1.70 -7.12 1.50
N ASP A 50 2.58 -8.02 1.08
CA ASP A 50 2.38 -8.75 -0.18
C ASP A 50 1.10 -9.61 -0.12
N LEU A 51 0.84 -10.27 1.02
CA LEU A 51 -0.40 -11.02 1.24
C LEU A 51 -1.62 -10.10 1.19
N SER A 52 -1.53 -8.91 1.78
CA SER A 52 -2.59 -7.92 1.70
C SER A 52 -2.91 -7.54 0.25
N LEU A 53 -1.87 -7.30 -0.56
CA LEU A 53 -2.03 -6.91 -1.96
C LEU A 53 -2.53 -8.06 -2.86
N GLU A 54 -2.27 -9.32 -2.49
CA GLU A 54 -2.89 -10.46 -3.17
C GLU A 54 -4.41 -10.45 -3.00
N LEU A 55 -4.87 -10.06 -1.81
CA LEU A 55 -6.31 -9.99 -1.50
C LEU A 55 -6.97 -8.73 -2.05
N LYS A 56 -6.25 -7.62 -2.07
CA LYS A 56 -6.75 -6.31 -2.51
C LYS A 56 -5.66 -5.55 -3.26
N PRO A 57 -5.52 -5.79 -4.59
CA PRO A 57 -4.42 -5.22 -5.37
C PRO A 57 -4.41 -3.70 -5.54
N ASP A 58 -5.53 -3.03 -5.25
CA ASP A 58 -5.69 -1.58 -5.43
C ASP A 58 -5.68 -0.81 -4.11
N LEU A 59 -5.11 -1.37 -3.05
CA LEU A 59 -5.11 -0.75 -1.74
C LEU A 59 -3.93 0.21 -1.60
N ALA A 60 -4.21 1.51 -1.73
CA ALA A 60 -3.20 2.57 -1.64
C ALA A 60 -2.39 2.50 -0.35
N LEU A 61 -3.04 2.23 0.79
CA LEU A 61 -2.38 2.09 2.08
C LEU A 61 -1.31 0.99 2.07
N ALA A 62 -1.58 -0.13 1.38
CA ALA A 62 -0.61 -1.22 1.29
C ALA A 62 0.64 -0.81 0.52
N TYR A 63 0.48 -0.10 -0.59
CA TYR A 63 1.63 0.41 -1.35
C TYR A 63 2.42 1.44 -0.54
N ALA A 64 1.72 2.34 0.16
CA ALA A 64 2.38 3.31 1.03
C ALA A 64 3.23 2.62 2.10
N ARG A 65 2.68 1.59 2.72
CA ARG A 65 3.37 0.81 3.75
C ARG A 65 4.54 0.03 3.17
N ARG A 66 4.36 -0.57 1.99
CA ARG A 66 5.46 -1.28 1.31
C ARG A 66 6.60 -0.33 0.95
N GLY A 67 6.28 0.89 0.54
CA GLY A 67 7.28 1.93 0.31
C GLY A 67 8.12 2.21 1.54
N SER A 68 7.47 2.37 2.69
CA SER A 68 8.16 2.62 3.96
C SER A 68 9.05 1.44 4.36
N ILE A 69 8.60 0.21 4.11
CA ILE A 69 9.38 -1.00 4.39
C ILE A 69 10.64 -1.05 3.51
N TYR A 70 10.50 -0.82 2.21
CA TYR A 70 11.66 -0.78 1.31
C TYR A 70 12.64 0.32 1.70
N TYR A 71 12.13 1.46 2.13
CA TYR A 71 12.99 2.55 2.59
C TYR A 71 13.84 2.11 3.79
N LYS A 72 13.24 1.42 4.75
CA LYS A 72 13.96 0.88 5.92
C LYS A 72 14.97 -0.21 5.53
N LEU A 73 14.70 -0.94 4.46
CA LEU A 73 15.63 -1.93 3.91
C LEU A 73 16.77 -1.30 3.10
N GLY A 74 16.77 0.02 2.93
CA GLY A 74 17.78 0.74 2.17
C GLY A 74 17.51 0.81 0.67
N ASP A 75 16.36 0.35 0.21
CA ASP A 75 15.97 0.35 -1.20
C ASP A 75 15.09 1.55 -1.50
N VAL A 76 15.72 2.72 -1.64
CA VAL A 76 15.04 3.99 -1.88
C VAL A 76 14.31 3.97 -3.24
N GLN A 77 14.86 3.26 -4.21
CA GLN A 77 14.28 3.17 -5.53
C GLN A 77 12.92 2.46 -5.52
N ARG A 78 12.85 1.27 -4.89
CA ARG A 78 11.58 0.56 -4.71
C ARG A 78 10.62 1.31 -3.79
N ALA A 79 11.13 1.97 -2.76
CA ALA A 79 10.31 2.81 -1.89
C ALA A 79 9.58 3.88 -2.71
N THR A 80 10.32 4.60 -3.56
CA THR A 80 9.75 5.66 -4.39
C THR A 80 8.70 5.12 -5.36
N ILE A 81 8.97 3.99 -5.99
CA ILE A 81 8.01 3.34 -6.89
C ILE A 81 6.69 3.05 -6.16
N ASN A 82 6.77 2.47 -4.96
CA ASN A 82 5.59 2.11 -4.18
C ASN A 82 4.82 3.33 -3.68
N TRP A 83 5.51 4.38 -3.25
CA TRP A 83 4.86 5.63 -2.85
C TRP A 83 4.16 6.31 -4.04
N ASN A 84 4.76 6.26 -5.23
CA ASN A 84 4.12 6.78 -6.44
C ASN A 84 2.88 5.95 -6.83
N LEU A 85 2.92 4.64 -6.66
CA LEU A 85 1.75 3.78 -6.87
C LEU A 85 0.62 4.14 -5.89
N ALA A 86 0.97 4.38 -4.63
CA ALA A 86 -0.02 4.81 -3.63
C ALA A 86 -0.70 6.12 -4.04
N LEU A 87 0.07 7.11 -4.53
CA LEU A 87 -0.49 8.38 -4.99
C LEU A 87 -1.32 8.24 -6.27
N ARG A 88 -0.97 7.29 -7.13
CA ARG A 88 -1.78 7.02 -8.33
C ARG A 88 -3.15 6.48 -7.96
N LEU A 89 -3.22 5.63 -6.94
CA LEU A 89 -4.47 5.07 -6.45
C LEU A 89 -5.25 6.06 -5.59
N ASP A 90 -4.57 6.89 -4.82
CA ASP A 90 -5.15 7.94 -3.98
C ASP A 90 -4.36 9.24 -4.14
N PRO A 91 -4.76 10.09 -5.10
CA PRO A 91 -4.05 11.36 -5.37
C PRO A 91 -4.04 12.34 -4.19
N GLU A 92 -4.92 12.15 -3.21
CA GLU A 92 -5.02 13.01 -2.03
C GLU A 92 -4.31 12.42 -0.79
N TYR A 93 -3.42 11.45 -1.01
CA TYR A 93 -2.68 10.81 0.09
C TYR A 93 -1.55 11.74 0.56
N ASP A 94 -1.89 12.66 1.45
CA ASP A 94 -1.01 13.75 1.88
C ASP A 94 0.30 13.27 2.51
N ASP A 95 0.23 12.24 3.37
CA ASP A 95 1.42 11.70 4.02
C ASP A 95 2.46 11.23 3.01
N VAL A 96 2.00 10.52 1.97
CA VAL A 96 2.88 10.00 0.92
C VAL A 96 3.44 11.14 0.08
N MET A 97 2.60 12.13 -0.25
CA MET A 97 3.04 13.32 -0.99
C MET A 97 4.14 14.04 -0.23
N ASN A 98 3.98 14.21 1.07
CA ASN A 98 4.97 14.88 1.92
C ASN A 98 6.29 14.11 1.98
N ILE A 99 6.24 12.79 2.06
CA ILE A 99 7.44 11.94 2.02
C ILE A 99 8.20 12.14 0.72
N LEU A 100 7.51 12.10 -0.42
CA LEU A 100 8.14 12.27 -1.73
C LEU A 100 8.73 13.67 -1.91
N LYS A 101 8.06 14.70 -1.41
CA LYS A 101 8.61 16.06 -1.39
C LYS A 101 9.90 16.13 -0.57
N ALA A 102 9.90 15.55 0.62
CA ALA A 102 11.08 15.55 1.50
C ALA A 102 12.26 14.85 0.85
N LEU A 103 12.02 13.72 0.18
CA LEU A 103 13.06 13.00 -0.56
C LEU A 103 13.62 13.86 -1.70
N HIS A 104 12.77 14.54 -2.44
CA HIS A 104 13.18 15.41 -3.54
C HIS A 104 14.04 16.57 -3.03
N GLU A 105 13.62 17.22 -1.96
CA GLU A 105 14.37 18.33 -1.34
C GLU A 105 15.74 17.86 -0.85
N ASN A 106 15.83 16.70 -0.24
CA ASN A 106 17.10 16.14 0.21
C ASN A 106 18.05 15.88 -0.95
N ARG A 107 17.56 15.35 -2.06
CA ARG A 107 18.35 15.12 -3.27
C ARG A 107 18.89 16.43 -3.85
N LEU A 108 18.08 17.48 -3.85
CA LEU A 108 18.51 18.81 -4.31
C LEU A 108 19.59 19.40 -3.40
N LYS A 109 19.47 19.25 -2.10
CA LYS A 109 20.48 19.69 -1.14
C LYS A 109 21.80 18.96 -1.34
N GLU A 110 21.75 17.65 -1.52
CA GLU A 110 22.95 16.83 -1.79
C GLU A 110 23.62 17.27 -3.10
N ALA A 111 22.85 17.49 -4.16
CA ALA A 111 23.36 17.96 -5.43
C ALA A 111 24.04 19.32 -5.29
N ASN A 112 23.44 20.25 -4.56
CA ASN A 112 24.02 21.58 -4.33
C ASN A 112 25.32 21.54 -3.55
N LEU A 113 25.45 20.59 -2.62
CA LEU A 113 26.68 20.40 -1.86
C LEU A 113 27.85 19.99 -2.76
N PHE A 114 27.57 19.24 -3.83
CA PHE A 114 28.60 18.78 -4.77
C PHE A 114 28.94 19.81 -5.84
N GLU A 115 28.10 20.81 -6.05
CA GLU A 115 28.34 21.85 -7.06
C GLU A 115 29.25 22.96 -6.57
N GLU A 116 29.47 23.08 -5.28
CA GLU A 116 30.39 24.05 -4.66
C GLU A 116 31.83 23.53 -4.62
#